data_0cc882b969ae81aede77083d24e00c07
#
_entry.id   0cc882b969ae81aede77083d24e00c07
#
_cell.length_a   1.000
_cell.length_b   1.000
_cell.length_c   1.000
_cell.angle_alpha   90.00
_cell.angle_beta   90.00
_cell.angle_gamma   90.00
#
_symmetry.space_group_name_H-M   'P 1'
#
loop_
_entity.id
_entity.type
_entity.pdbx_description
1 polymer ?
#
loop_
_entity_poly.entity_id
_entity_poly.type
_entity_poly.pdbx_seq_one_letter_code
_entity_poly.pdbx_strand_id
1 'polypeptide(L)'
;MKAFRHIAATAAASALIVGSALAAPTALAGTKAAELAGNTPQATVTVGARNVDPVPMWREKVAEHPDRVKEMWAHSPSMDRDVPLFVITAKDNSQPRPTIYLLNGADGGEGKANWVMQTDVVDFYMDKNVNVVIPMSGQFSYYTDWEQENANLGGKQTWETFLTKELPG
;
A
#
# COMPACT_ATOMS: atom_id res chain seq x y z
N MET A 1 69.17 -23.27 -27.28
CA MET A 1 68.01 -22.92 -28.06
C MET A 1 66.89 -22.56 -27.10
N LYS A 2 66.33 -21.38 -27.22
CA LYS A 2 65.61 -20.68 -26.15
C LYS A 2 64.14 -21.11 -26.00
N ALA A 3 63.68 -21.54 -24.84
CA ALA A 3 62.34 -21.89 -24.52
C ALA A 3 61.59 -20.59 -24.17
N PHE A 4 60.44 -20.28 -24.82
CA PHE A 4 59.51 -19.24 -24.43
C PHE A 4 58.41 -19.84 -23.59
N ARG A 5 58.28 -19.32 -22.35
CA ARG A 5 57.21 -19.63 -21.41
C ARG A 5 56.02 -18.75 -21.76
N HIS A 6 54.88 -19.31 -22.09
CA HIS A 6 53.60 -18.56 -22.15
C HIS A 6 52.93 -18.61 -20.79
N ILE A 7 52.71 -17.43 -20.25
CA ILE A 7 51.91 -17.22 -19.05
C ILE A 7 50.47 -17.14 -19.49
N ALA A 8 49.65 -18.11 -19.05
CA ALA A 8 48.19 -18.06 -19.23
C ALA A 8 47.59 -17.21 -18.13
N ALA A 9 46.99 -16.09 -18.49
CA ALA A 9 46.20 -15.27 -17.59
C ALA A 9 44.78 -15.83 -17.51
N THR A 10 44.41 -16.35 -16.35
CA THR A 10 43.05 -16.79 -16.04
C THR A 10 42.21 -15.58 -15.73
N ALA A 11 41.32 -15.21 -16.62
CA ALA A 11 40.30 -14.20 -16.37
C ALA A 11 39.14 -14.84 -15.58
N ALA A 12 39.01 -14.48 -14.31
CA ALA A 12 37.84 -14.84 -13.52
C ALA A 12 36.67 -13.93 -13.91
N ALA A 13 35.68 -14.48 -14.57
CA ALA A 13 34.43 -13.81 -14.88
C ALA A 13 33.56 -13.84 -13.62
N SER A 14 33.48 -12.71 -12.93
CA SER A 14 32.49 -12.50 -11.85
C SER A 14 31.14 -12.24 -12.49
N ALA A 15 30.23 -13.20 -12.41
CA ALA A 15 28.84 -13.02 -12.77
C ALA A 15 28.16 -12.12 -11.72
N LEU A 16 27.90 -10.87 -12.09
CA LEU A 16 26.99 -9.99 -11.34
C LEU A 16 25.56 -10.48 -11.58
N ILE A 17 24.97 -11.09 -10.56
CA ILE A 17 23.53 -11.32 -10.50
C ILE A 17 22.90 -9.95 -10.26
N VAL A 18 22.42 -9.32 -11.31
CA VAL A 18 21.54 -8.16 -11.20
C VAL A 18 20.18 -8.69 -10.76
N GLY A 19 19.95 -8.65 -9.44
CA GLY A 19 18.62 -8.82 -8.89
C GLY A 19 17.76 -7.68 -9.39
N SER A 20 16.78 -7.98 -10.25
CA SER A 20 15.74 -7.04 -10.64
C SER A 20 14.87 -6.79 -9.42
N ALA A 21 15.21 -5.80 -8.61
CA ALA A 21 14.27 -5.22 -7.65
C ALA A 21 13.13 -4.65 -8.49
N LEU A 22 11.93 -5.20 -8.34
CA LEU A 22 10.70 -4.58 -8.80
C LEU A 22 10.58 -3.27 -8.01
N ALA A 23 11.08 -2.18 -8.60
CA ALA A 23 10.85 -0.86 -8.07
C ALA A 23 9.35 -0.59 -8.13
N ALA A 24 8.70 -0.50 -6.98
CA ALA A 24 7.37 0.06 -6.90
C ALA A 24 7.40 1.46 -7.55
N PRO A 25 6.40 1.83 -8.37
CA PRO A 25 6.39 3.13 -9.01
C PRO A 25 6.31 4.22 -7.95
N THR A 26 7.41 4.90 -7.70
CA THR A 26 7.43 6.11 -6.88
C THR A 26 6.71 7.20 -7.64
N ALA A 27 5.50 7.53 -7.19
CA ALA A 27 4.72 8.62 -7.75
C ALA A 27 5.47 9.96 -7.58
N LEU A 28 5.33 10.86 -8.54
CA LEU A 28 5.90 12.22 -8.45
C LEU A 28 5.36 13.03 -7.25
N ALA A 29 4.28 12.55 -6.62
CA ALA A 29 3.82 13.01 -5.30
C ALA A 29 4.78 12.63 -4.16
N GLY A 30 5.65 11.64 -4.37
CA GLY A 30 6.52 11.08 -3.34
C GLY A 30 7.57 12.05 -2.81
N THR A 31 8.10 12.97 -3.60
CA THR A 31 9.11 13.92 -3.12
C THR A 31 8.56 14.91 -2.10
N LYS A 32 7.34 15.38 -2.30
CA LYS A 32 6.69 16.31 -1.37
C LYS A 32 6.11 15.57 -0.14
N ALA A 33 5.63 14.35 -0.32
CA ALA A 33 5.18 13.50 0.78
C ALA A 33 6.35 13.02 1.64
N ALA A 34 7.47 12.63 1.05
CA ALA A 34 8.68 12.26 1.78
C ALA A 34 9.29 13.43 2.57
N GLU A 35 9.21 14.66 2.04
CA GLU A 35 9.64 15.87 2.74
C GLU A 35 8.72 16.18 3.93
N LEU A 36 7.42 15.92 3.81
CA LEU A 36 6.44 16.09 4.89
C LEU A 36 6.50 14.95 5.92
N ALA A 37 6.87 13.73 5.51
CA ALA A 37 6.97 12.57 6.39
C ALA A 37 8.13 12.69 7.40
N GLY A 38 9.20 13.42 7.07
CA GLY A 38 10.36 13.58 7.94
C GLY A 38 10.96 12.21 8.32
N ASN A 39 11.21 12.00 9.61
CA ASN A 39 11.73 10.73 10.17
C ASN A 39 10.63 9.76 10.61
N THR A 40 9.38 9.95 10.20
CA THR A 40 8.29 9.02 10.56
C THR A 40 8.52 7.69 9.86
N PRO A 41 8.53 6.56 10.59
CA PRO A 41 8.64 5.24 9.97
C PRO A 41 7.49 5.01 8.98
N GLN A 42 7.83 4.44 7.83
CA GLN A 42 6.84 4.15 6.79
C GLN A 42 6.05 2.89 7.12
N ALA A 43 4.80 2.82 6.63
CA ALA A 43 4.00 1.62 6.73
C ALA A 43 4.59 0.49 5.87
N THR A 44 4.59 -0.73 6.41
CA THR A 44 4.95 -1.90 5.62
C THR A 44 3.70 -2.44 4.92
N VAL A 45 3.69 -2.43 3.60
CA VAL A 45 2.54 -2.87 2.80
C VAL A 45 2.77 -4.27 2.24
N THR A 46 1.77 -5.14 2.40
CA THR A 46 1.72 -6.48 1.83
C THR A 46 0.51 -6.62 0.92
N VAL A 47 0.67 -7.33 -0.20
CA VAL A 47 -0.42 -7.58 -1.17
C VAL A 47 -0.98 -8.97 -0.94
N GLY A 48 -2.30 -9.09 -0.95
CA GLY A 48 -3.03 -10.35 -0.87
C GLY A 48 -3.94 -10.47 0.34
N ALA A 49 -4.89 -11.37 0.22
CA ALA A 49 -5.86 -11.65 1.27
C ALA A 49 -5.20 -12.33 2.47
N ARG A 50 -5.56 -11.90 3.67
CA ARG A 50 -5.22 -12.58 4.91
C ARG A 50 -6.38 -13.44 5.39
N ASN A 51 -6.05 -14.47 6.16
CA ASN A 51 -7.08 -15.27 6.83
C ASN A 51 -7.62 -14.47 8.03
N VAL A 52 -8.82 -13.94 7.87
CA VAL A 52 -9.54 -13.18 8.91
C VAL A 52 -10.96 -13.70 9.03
N ASP A 53 -11.52 -13.65 10.22
CA ASP A 53 -12.87 -14.09 10.53
C ASP A 53 -13.60 -12.97 11.30
N PRO A 54 -14.76 -12.49 10.82
CA PRO A 54 -15.43 -12.89 9.57
C PRO A 54 -14.69 -12.41 8.31
N VAL A 55 -14.89 -13.14 7.21
CA VAL A 55 -14.37 -12.72 5.90
C VAL A 55 -15.07 -11.43 5.46
N PRO A 56 -14.33 -10.37 5.12
CA PRO A 56 -14.92 -9.10 4.70
C PRO A 56 -15.72 -9.24 3.40
N MET A 57 -16.95 -8.71 3.37
CA MET A 57 -17.82 -8.82 2.20
C MET A 57 -17.27 -8.12 0.95
N TRP A 58 -16.55 -7.03 1.11
CA TRP A 58 -15.91 -6.31 0.00
C TRP A 58 -14.86 -7.14 -0.75
N ARG A 59 -14.44 -8.27 -0.18
CA ARG A 59 -13.48 -9.19 -0.81
C ARG A 59 -14.04 -9.83 -2.08
N GLU A 60 -15.35 -9.94 -2.22
CA GLU A 60 -16.00 -10.38 -3.45
C GLU A 60 -15.67 -9.44 -4.62
N LYS A 61 -15.62 -8.13 -4.38
CA LYS A 61 -15.25 -7.13 -5.39
C LYS A 61 -13.79 -7.23 -5.84
N VAL A 62 -12.90 -7.69 -4.97
CA VAL A 62 -11.51 -8.00 -5.36
C VAL A 62 -11.49 -9.17 -6.34
N ALA A 63 -12.30 -10.20 -6.09
CA ALA A 63 -12.38 -11.38 -6.95
C ALA A 63 -13.03 -11.10 -8.32
N GLU A 64 -13.93 -10.12 -8.41
CA GLU A 64 -14.56 -9.70 -9.67
C GLU A 64 -13.56 -9.01 -10.63
N HIS A 65 -12.55 -8.32 -10.11
CA HIS A 65 -11.60 -7.53 -10.89
C HIS A 65 -10.13 -7.80 -10.50
N PRO A 66 -9.65 -9.06 -10.59
CA PRO A 66 -8.38 -9.49 -10.01
C PRO A 66 -7.15 -8.80 -10.61
N ASP A 67 -7.26 -8.25 -11.82
CA ASP A 67 -6.14 -7.56 -12.48
C ASP A 67 -5.91 -6.16 -11.91
N ARG A 68 -6.96 -5.48 -11.50
CA ARG A 68 -6.94 -4.05 -11.14
C ARG A 68 -7.27 -3.79 -9.68
N VAL A 69 -8.09 -4.63 -9.06
CA VAL A 69 -8.50 -4.48 -7.66
C VAL A 69 -7.67 -5.41 -6.79
N LYS A 70 -7.11 -4.88 -5.72
CA LYS A 70 -6.23 -5.62 -4.81
C LYS A 70 -6.67 -5.43 -3.37
N GLU A 71 -6.62 -6.50 -2.61
CA GLU A 71 -6.55 -6.43 -1.16
C GLU A 71 -5.09 -6.23 -0.76
N MET A 72 -4.83 -5.20 0.03
CA MET A 72 -3.51 -4.94 0.61
C MET A 72 -3.65 -4.75 2.13
N TRP A 73 -2.55 -4.91 2.83
CA TRP A 73 -2.47 -4.71 4.27
C TRP A 73 -1.28 -3.80 4.57
N ALA A 74 -1.53 -2.71 5.25
CA ALA A 74 -0.50 -1.77 5.67
C ALA A 74 -0.34 -1.84 7.20
N HIS A 75 0.86 -2.20 7.66
CA HIS A 75 1.19 -2.11 9.07
C HIS A 75 1.54 -0.67 9.43
N SER A 76 0.77 -0.06 10.32
CA SER A 76 1.03 1.28 10.84
C SER A 76 1.97 1.20 12.04
N PRO A 77 3.20 1.74 11.95
CA PRO A 77 4.12 1.76 13.08
C PRO A 77 3.61 2.57 14.28
N SER A 78 2.91 3.68 14.04
CA SER A 78 2.43 4.55 15.11
C SER A 78 1.24 3.97 15.86
N MET A 79 0.40 3.17 15.20
CA MET A 79 -0.76 2.50 15.80
C MET A 79 -0.46 1.07 16.25
N ASP A 80 0.67 0.50 15.83
CA ASP A 80 1.04 -0.92 16.01
C ASP A 80 -0.11 -1.85 15.57
N ARG A 81 -0.66 -1.59 14.38
CA ARG A 81 -1.76 -2.40 13.83
C ARG A 81 -1.67 -2.53 12.32
N ASP A 82 -2.28 -3.59 11.83
CA ASP A 82 -2.46 -3.83 10.42
C ASP A 82 -3.80 -3.25 9.94
N VAL A 83 -3.76 -2.44 8.91
CA VAL A 83 -4.92 -1.80 8.30
C VAL A 83 -5.20 -2.45 6.95
N PRO A 84 -6.38 -3.06 6.75
CA PRO A 84 -6.78 -3.58 5.45
C PRO A 84 -7.11 -2.42 4.50
N LEU A 85 -6.64 -2.55 3.26
CA LEU A 85 -6.82 -1.58 2.20
C LEU A 85 -7.50 -2.26 1.01
N PHE A 86 -8.56 -1.65 0.50
CA PHE A 86 -9.11 -1.95 -0.81
C PHE A 86 -8.48 -1.00 -1.82
N VAL A 87 -7.78 -1.53 -2.82
CA VAL A 87 -7.01 -0.71 -3.76
C VAL A 87 -7.45 -0.97 -5.18
N ILE A 88 -7.79 0.11 -5.90
CA ILE A 88 -8.00 0.07 -7.35
C ILE A 88 -6.77 0.69 -8.00
N THR A 89 -6.03 -0.09 -8.78
CA THR A 89 -4.83 0.39 -9.46
C THR A 89 -5.20 1.16 -10.73
N ALA A 90 -4.39 2.14 -11.11
CA ALA A 90 -4.58 2.91 -12.34
C ALA A 90 -4.60 2.00 -13.58
N LYS A 91 -5.33 2.40 -14.61
CA LYS A 91 -5.47 1.63 -15.86
C LYS A 91 -4.11 1.42 -16.56
N ASP A 92 -3.26 2.42 -16.50
CA ASP A 92 -1.90 2.38 -17.02
C ASP A 92 -0.93 2.86 -15.94
N ASN A 93 -0.09 1.95 -15.48
CA ASN A 93 0.95 2.19 -14.48
C ASN A 93 2.36 2.29 -15.09
N SER A 94 2.48 2.50 -16.39
CA SER A 94 3.77 2.71 -17.06
C SER A 94 4.48 4.00 -16.61
N GLN A 95 3.72 4.93 -16.03
CA GLN A 95 4.19 6.15 -15.41
C GLN A 95 3.53 6.31 -14.03
N PRO A 96 4.13 7.04 -13.09
CA PRO A 96 3.51 7.38 -11.82
C PRO A 96 2.13 8.02 -12.00
N ARG A 97 1.14 7.57 -11.23
CA ARG A 97 -0.24 8.06 -11.29
C ARG A 97 -0.65 8.67 -9.96
N PRO A 98 -1.52 9.68 -9.98
CA PRO A 98 -2.09 10.21 -8.75
C PRO A 98 -2.77 9.11 -7.94
N THR A 99 -2.71 9.24 -6.61
CA THR A 99 -3.44 8.37 -5.69
C THR A 99 -4.51 9.18 -4.97
N ILE A 100 -5.72 8.65 -4.94
CA ILE A 100 -6.86 9.20 -4.22
C ILE A 100 -7.15 8.31 -3.02
N TYR A 101 -7.28 8.91 -1.85
CA TYR A 101 -7.76 8.24 -0.64
C TYR A 101 -9.25 8.50 -0.48
N LEU A 102 -10.04 7.44 -0.39
CA LEU A 102 -11.47 7.50 -0.07
C LEU A 102 -11.68 7.00 1.36
N LEU A 103 -12.03 7.90 2.24
CA LEU A 103 -12.28 7.58 3.64
C LEU A 103 -13.74 7.15 3.81
N ASN A 104 -13.96 6.08 4.57
CA ASN A 104 -15.30 5.59 4.88
C ASN A 104 -15.98 6.44 5.97
N GLY A 105 -17.25 6.17 6.21
CA GLY A 105 -18.02 6.81 7.26
C GLY A 105 -17.67 6.28 8.66
N ALA A 106 -18.62 6.41 9.58
CA ALA A 106 -18.41 6.17 11.01
C ALA A 106 -17.95 4.75 11.35
N ASP A 107 -18.31 3.73 10.55
CA ASP A 107 -17.89 2.35 10.80
C ASP A 107 -16.51 2.00 10.22
N GLY A 108 -15.79 2.98 9.68
CA GLY A 108 -14.46 2.77 9.11
C GLY A 108 -14.40 1.86 7.89
N GLY A 109 -15.54 1.44 7.37
CA GLY A 109 -15.63 0.46 6.30
C GLY A 109 -15.62 -0.99 6.76
N GLU A 110 -15.65 -1.24 8.05
CA GLU A 110 -15.63 -2.59 8.65
C GLU A 110 -16.98 -3.32 8.46
N GLY A 111 -18.08 -2.56 8.34
CA GLY A 111 -19.43 -3.07 8.05
C GLY A 111 -19.81 -2.96 6.57
N LYS A 112 -21.12 -2.81 6.34
CA LYS A 112 -21.70 -2.65 4.99
C LYS A 112 -21.69 -1.20 4.50
N ALA A 113 -21.53 -0.23 5.39
CA ALA A 113 -21.63 1.19 5.08
C ALA A 113 -20.29 1.75 4.60
N ASN A 114 -19.79 1.21 3.49
CA ASN A 114 -18.52 1.63 2.89
C ASN A 114 -18.67 1.91 1.39
N TRP A 115 -17.69 2.57 0.81
CA TRP A 115 -17.66 2.94 -0.61
C TRP A 115 -17.87 1.75 -1.54
N VAL A 116 -17.24 0.62 -1.23
CA VAL A 116 -17.25 -0.57 -2.10
C VAL A 116 -18.62 -1.23 -2.15
N MET A 117 -19.34 -1.25 -1.02
CA MET A 117 -20.61 -1.97 -0.89
C MET A 117 -21.84 -1.08 -1.16
N GLN A 118 -21.70 0.24 -1.07
CA GLN A 118 -22.84 1.18 -1.18
C GLN A 118 -22.84 1.99 -2.48
N THR A 119 -21.78 1.91 -3.27
CA THR A 119 -21.65 2.71 -4.48
C THR A 119 -21.06 1.89 -5.63
N ASP A 120 -21.03 2.46 -6.81
CA ASP A 120 -20.36 1.95 -8.01
C ASP A 120 -18.88 2.39 -8.10
N VAL A 121 -18.23 2.64 -6.95
CA VAL A 121 -16.86 3.16 -6.88
C VAL A 121 -15.86 2.36 -7.73
N VAL A 122 -16.01 1.05 -7.79
CA VAL A 122 -15.13 0.18 -8.58
C VAL A 122 -15.29 0.50 -10.06
N ASP A 123 -16.51 0.40 -10.58
CA ASP A 123 -16.81 0.66 -12.00
C ASP A 123 -16.44 2.08 -12.38
N PHE A 124 -16.75 3.06 -11.51
CA PHE A 124 -16.42 4.47 -11.74
C PHE A 124 -14.92 4.70 -11.94
N TYR A 125 -14.06 4.04 -11.14
CA TYR A 125 -12.62 4.25 -11.22
C TYR A 125 -11.90 3.30 -12.17
N MET A 126 -12.55 2.23 -12.65
CA MET A 126 -11.93 1.29 -13.60
C MET A 126 -11.48 1.94 -14.91
N ASP A 127 -12.17 2.98 -15.38
CA ASP A 127 -11.79 3.72 -16.58
C ASP A 127 -10.85 4.90 -16.32
N LYS A 128 -10.63 5.25 -15.05
CA LYS A 128 -9.76 6.36 -14.67
C LYS A 128 -8.30 5.90 -14.58
N ASN A 129 -7.40 6.82 -14.87
CA ASN A 129 -5.96 6.55 -14.79
C ASN A 129 -5.38 7.09 -13.48
N VAL A 130 -5.98 6.70 -12.36
CA VAL A 130 -5.62 7.07 -10.99
C VAL A 130 -5.62 5.82 -10.13
N ASN A 131 -4.80 5.81 -9.09
CA ASN A 131 -4.87 4.82 -8.02
C ASN A 131 -5.90 5.29 -6.98
N VAL A 132 -6.67 4.35 -6.45
CA VAL A 132 -7.61 4.60 -5.36
C VAL A 132 -7.28 3.69 -4.20
N VAL A 133 -7.15 4.27 -3.02
CA VAL A 133 -6.90 3.54 -1.77
C VAL A 133 -8.04 3.82 -0.82
N ILE A 134 -8.69 2.77 -0.37
CA ILE A 134 -9.81 2.83 0.58
C ILE A 134 -9.39 2.06 1.83
N PRO A 135 -9.05 2.72 2.94
CA PRO A 135 -8.85 2.04 4.21
C PRO A 135 -10.15 1.38 4.66
N MET A 136 -10.08 0.09 4.99
CA MET A 136 -11.24 -0.70 5.40
C MET A 136 -11.19 -0.97 6.90
N SER A 137 -10.82 0.04 7.66
CA SER A 137 -10.77 0.11 9.12
C SER A 137 -10.82 1.56 9.59
N GLY A 138 -10.92 1.78 10.90
CA GLY A 138 -10.95 3.11 11.49
C GLY A 138 -12.30 3.50 12.06
N GLN A 139 -13.07 2.51 12.52
CA GLN A 139 -14.36 2.72 13.15
C GLN A 139 -14.26 3.81 14.23
N PHE A 140 -15.13 4.81 14.13
CA PHE A 140 -15.25 5.97 15.03
C PHE A 140 -13.97 6.78 15.28
N SER A 141 -12.92 6.58 14.49
CA SER A 141 -11.64 7.28 14.65
C SER A 141 -11.67 8.73 14.17
N TYR A 142 -12.61 9.08 13.31
CA TYR A 142 -12.65 10.35 12.54
C TYR A 142 -11.41 10.56 11.66
N TYR A 143 -10.58 9.51 11.50
CA TYR A 143 -9.32 9.55 10.75
C TYR A 143 -8.36 10.65 11.20
N THR A 144 -8.36 10.94 12.50
CA THR A 144 -7.48 11.95 13.13
C THR A 144 -6.59 11.31 14.20
N ASP A 145 -5.59 12.05 14.65
CA ASP A 145 -4.73 11.62 15.75
C ASP A 145 -5.39 12.01 17.09
N TRP A 146 -5.56 11.02 17.96
CA TRP A 146 -6.13 11.22 19.28
C TRP A 146 -5.02 11.37 20.32
N GLU A 147 -5.23 12.24 21.30
CA GLU A 147 -4.28 12.44 22.40
C GLU A 147 -4.20 11.23 23.35
N GLN A 148 -5.30 10.48 23.47
CA GLN A 148 -5.39 9.34 24.38
C GLN A 148 -5.77 8.06 23.61
N GLU A 149 -5.22 6.94 24.06
CA GLU A 149 -5.58 5.63 23.56
C GLU A 149 -7.02 5.28 23.95
N ASN A 150 -7.70 4.53 23.10
CA ASN A 150 -9.04 4.02 23.34
C ASN A 150 -9.06 2.49 23.13
N ALA A 151 -9.16 1.74 24.23
CA ALA A 151 -9.19 0.29 24.17
C ALA A 151 -10.36 -0.27 23.34
N ASN A 152 -11.52 0.43 23.33
CA ASN A 152 -12.68 0.00 22.53
C ASN A 152 -12.47 0.18 21.02
N LEU A 153 -11.49 0.99 20.62
CA LEU A 153 -11.13 1.22 19.23
C LEU A 153 -9.79 0.57 18.87
N GLY A 154 -9.31 -0.37 19.69
CA GLY A 154 -8.09 -1.10 19.47
C GLY A 154 -6.81 -0.33 19.83
N GLY A 155 -6.86 0.59 20.81
CA GLY A 155 -5.69 1.30 21.33
C GLY A 155 -5.44 2.65 20.67
N LYS A 156 -4.21 2.89 20.22
CA LYS A 156 -3.80 4.17 19.60
C LYS A 156 -4.59 4.49 18.35
N GLN A 157 -4.95 5.75 18.23
CA GLN A 157 -5.66 6.30 17.07
C GLN A 157 -4.82 7.42 16.45
N THR A 158 -3.82 7.08 15.64
CA THR A 158 -2.95 8.02 14.91
C THR A 158 -3.20 7.96 13.41
N TRP A 159 -4.47 8.11 13.05
CA TRP A 159 -4.95 7.93 11.67
C TRP A 159 -4.46 9.02 10.72
N GLU A 160 -4.36 10.28 11.17
CA GLU A 160 -3.80 11.36 10.37
C GLU A 160 -2.33 11.08 10.05
N THR A 161 -1.55 10.69 11.06
CA THR A 161 -0.16 10.27 10.89
C THR A 161 -0.05 9.10 9.92
N PHE A 162 -0.88 8.07 10.08
CA PHE A 162 -0.89 6.93 9.17
C PHE A 162 -1.16 7.33 7.72
N LEU A 163 -2.24 8.09 7.49
CA LEU A 163 -2.69 8.44 6.13
C LEU A 163 -1.80 9.46 5.43
N THR A 164 -1.12 10.34 6.18
CA THR A 164 -0.37 11.46 5.60
C THR A 164 1.14 11.28 5.64
N LYS A 165 1.66 10.42 6.52
CA LYS A 165 3.10 10.27 6.74
C LYS A 165 3.59 8.83 6.56
N GLU A 166 2.84 7.82 7.03
CA GLU A 166 3.29 6.43 6.99
C GLU A 166 2.92 5.72 5.68
N LEU A 167 1.67 5.86 5.24
CA LEU A 167 1.15 5.15 4.06
C LEU A 167 1.62 5.72 2.71
N PRO A 168 1.87 7.03 2.52
CA PRO A 168 2.30 7.58 1.24
C PRO A 168 3.76 7.32 0.85
N GLY A 169 4.56 6.68 1.70
CA GLY A 169 5.99 6.41 1.51
C GLY A 169 6.38 5.42 0.43
#